data_c1ee5b832dcda242d3af0084ed055b4e
#
_entry.id   c1ee5b832dcda242d3af0084ed055b4e
#
_cell.length_a   1.000
_cell.length_b   1.000
_cell.length_c   1.000
_cell.angle_alpha   90.00
_cell.angle_beta   90.00
_cell.angle_gamma   90.00
#
_symmetry.space_group_name_H-M   'P 1'
#
loop_
_entity.id
_entity.type
_entity.pdbx_description
1 polymer ?
#
loop_
_entity_poly.entity_id
_entity_poly.type
_entity_poly.pdbx_seq_one_letter_code
_entity_poly.pdbx_strand_id
1 'polypeptide(L)'
;MNHDNPKPDGNAELIVFDFDHTLYDGDSGSDFFYWLLQRNFWRKGLALLVTPLVAPLVAYLPTRRRALNVYIWIATLGLAKNEGLDHLIKTYVQQHQTDIQQRLLAPALAVFEQHRREGEQVVVATGAPPQLARAILELAQQSAFPVLGSILLPSWGALRLSRHCHHEEKMRMLRECGYADIAIAYSDSHADLPLLKAARKPVVVNPKAAREALFRQVLPEGTPLLNWGCKKRGGVRI
;
A
#
# COMPACT_ATOMS: atom_id res chain seq x y z
N MET A 1 -8.92 11.36 11.72
CA MET A 1 -7.53 11.31 12.22
C MET A 1 -7.42 10.03 13.01
N ASN A 2 -6.64 9.05 12.57
CA ASN A 2 -6.39 7.83 13.35
C ASN A 2 -5.48 8.20 14.53
N HIS A 3 -6.01 8.14 15.76
CA HIS A 3 -5.31 8.48 16.99
C HIS A 3 -4.26 7.46 17.45
N ASP A 4 -4.04 6.37 16.67
CA ASP A 4 -3.20 5.24 17.09
C ASP A 4 -1.76 5.24 16.50
N ASN A 5 -1.35 6.31 15.84
CA ASN A 5 0.05 6.42 15.38
C ASN A 5 0.89 7.05 16.51
N PRO A 6 1.89 6.33 17.06
CA PRO A 6 2.82 6.91 18.00
C PRO A 6 3.54 8.10 17.36
N LYS A 7 3.70 9.18 18.13
CA LYS A 7 4.44 10.37 17.69
C LYS A 7 5.90 9.99 17.38
N PRO A 8 6.56 10.72 16.46
CA PRO A 8 7.98 10.54 16.22
C PRO A 8 8.79 10.61 17.50
N ASP A 9 9.62 9.60 17.76
CA ASP A 9 10.64 9.67 18.80
C ASP A 9 11.76 10.57 18.28
N GLY A 10 12.01 11.71 18.94
CA GLY A 10 12.93 12.75 18.45
C GLY A 10 14.39 12.33 18.31
N ASN A 11 14.77 11.14 18.80
CA ASN A 11 16.14 10.62 18.77
C ASN A 11 16.32 9.37 17.90
N ALA A 12 15.26 8.69 17.45
CA ALA A 12 15.36 7.50 16.64
C ALA A 12 15.39 7.83 15.14
N GLU A 13 16.24 7.16 14.37
CA GLU A 13 16.24 7.28 12.91
C GLU A 13 14.91 6.79 12.32
N LEU A 14 14.35 7.57 11.40
CA LEU A 14 13.08 7.23 10.76
C LEU A 14 13.32 6.38 9.52
N ILE A 15 12.77 5.17 9.53
CA ILE A 15 12.81 4.22 8.42
C ILE A 15 11.41 4.08 7.82
N VAL A 16 11.26 4.32 6.54
CA VAL A 16 9.97 4.22 5.86
C VAL A 16 9.98 3.08 4.86
N PHE A 17 9.03 2.15 5.02
CA PHE A 17 8.80 1.08 4.05
C PHE A 17 7.51 1.35 3.26
N ASP A 18 7.58 1.21 1.95
CA ASP A 18 6.40 0.91 1.16
C ASP A 18 5.92 -0.52 1.46
N PHE A 19 4.69 -0.87 1.10
CA PHE A 19 4.13 -2.17 1.43
C PHE A 19 4.03 -3.11 0.23
N ASP A 20 3.24 -2.74 -0.78
CA ASP A 20 2.97 -3.58 -1.94
C ASP A 20 4.23 -3.73 -2.80
N HIS A 21 4.58 -4.97 -3.18
CA HIS A 21 5.82 -5.35 -3.87
C HIS A 21 7.12 -5.02 -3.11
N THR A 22 7.03 -4.48 -1.89
CA THR A 22 8.16 -4.17 -1.00
C THR A 22 8.23 -5.15 0.17
N LEU A 23 7.22 -5.19 1.03
CA LEU A 23 7.06 -6.16 2.12
C LEU A 23 6.17 -7.35 1.72
N TYR A 24 5.29 -7.14 0.77
CA TYR A 24 4.28 -8.09 0.30
C TYR A 24 4.37 -8.27 -1.22
N ASP A 25 4.35 -9.52 -1.70
CA ASP A 25 4.42 -9.87 -3.13
C ASP A 25 3.04 -9.72 -3.78
N GLY A 26 2.66 -8.51 -4.13
CA GLY A 26 1.43 -8.20 -4.85
C GLY A 26 0.85 -6.83 -4.49
N ASP A 27 -0.33 -6.54 -5.03
CA ASP A 27 -1.12 -5.34 -4.77
C ASP A 27 -2.27 -5.73 -3.82
N SER A 28 -2.04 -5.52 -2.52
CA SER A 28 -2.97 -5.94 -1.46
C SER A 28 -4.32 -5.22 -1.54
N GLY A 29 -4.30 -3.93 -1.90
CA GLY A 29 -5.52 -3.14 -2.05
C GLY A 29 -6.38 -3.63 -3.20
N SER A 30 -5.78 -3.89 -4.37
CA SER A 30 -6.49 -4.43 -5.53
C SER A 30 -7.05 -5.82 -5.27
N ASP A 31 -6.29 -6.71 -4.64
CA ASP A 31 -6.74 -8.06 -4.30
C ASP A 31 -7.94 -8.03 -3.34
N PHE A 32 -7.90 -7.18 -2.32
CA PHE A 32 -8.99 -7.00 -1.36
C PHE A 32 -10.27 -6.46 -2.02
N PHE A 33 -10.18 -5.39 -2.81
CA PHE A 33 -11.36 -4.85 -3.49
C PHE A 33 -11.90 -5.79 -4.55
N TYR A 34 -11.05 -6.55 -5.24
CA TYR A 34 -11.48 -7.59 -6.16
C TYR A 34 -12.25 -8.70 -5.44
N TRP A 35 -11.75 -9.17 -4.29
CA TRP A 35 -12.47 -10.13 -3.46
C TRP A 35 -13.86 -9.60 -3.04
N LEU A 36 -13.96 -8.33 -2.63
CA LEU A 36 -15.24 -7.71 -2.30
C LEU A 36 -16.22 -7.72 -3.49
N LEU A 37 -15.74 -7.46 -4.70
CA LEU A 37 -16.56 -7.55 -5.92
C LEU A 37 -17.06 -8.98 -6.17
N GLN A 38 -16.21 -9.99 -5.89
CA GLN A 38 -16.57 -11.39 -6.11
C GLN A 38 -17.59 -11.93 -5.09
N ARG A 39 -17.72 -11.33 -3.92
CA ARG A 39 -18.69 -11.77 -2.88
C ARG A 39 -20.15 -11.68 -3.32
N ASN A 40 -20.45 -10.88 -4.33
CA ASN A 40 -21.82 -10.70 -4.76
C ASN A 40 -21.94 -10.58 -6.29
N PHE A 41 -22.77 -11.44 -6.89
CA PHE A 41 -22.93 -11.51 -8.34
C PHE A 41 -23.41 -10.18 -8.98
N TRP A 42 -24.29 -9.42 -8.30
CA TRP A 42 -24.78 -8.15 -8.84
C TRP A 42 -23.70 -7.05 -8.83
N ARG A 43 -22.82 -7.01 -7.82
CA ARG A 43 -21.66 -6.10 -7.80
C ARG A 43 -20.69 -6.42 -8.92
N LYS A 44 -20.42 -7.72 -9.13
CA LYS A 44 -19.61 -8.20 -10.25
C LYS A 44 -20.25 -7.81 -11.58
N GLY A 45 -21.55 -8.01 -11.75
CA GLY A 45 -22.30 -7.61 -12.94
C GLY A 45 -22.24 -6.09 -13.18
N LEU A 46 -22.43 -5.29 -12.13
CA LEU A 46 -22.34 -3.83 -12.22
C LEU A 46 -20.91 -3.36 -12.57
N ALA A 47 -19.90 -3.96 -11.96
CA ALA A 47 -18.50 -3.66 -12.29
C ALA A 47 -18.18 -3.97 -13.76
N LEU A 48 -18.61 -5.14 -14.25
CA LEU A 48 -18.45 -5.51 -15.66
C LEU A 48 -19.17 -4.54 -16.62
N LEU A 49 -20.39 -4.12 -16.25
CA LEU A 49 -21.17 -3.18 -17.07
C LEU A 49 -20.47 -1.82 -17.21
N VAL A 50 -19.84 -1.31 -16.14
CA VAL A 50 -19.17 0.00 -16.18
C VAL A 50 -17.74 -0.07 -16.71
N THR A 51 -17.13 -1.26 -16.75
CA THR A 51 -15.72 -1.44 -17.16
C THR A 51 -15.39 -0.85 -18.54
N PRO A 52 -16.20 -1.00 -19.61
CA PRO A 52 -15.88 -0.40 -20.90
C PRO A 52 -15.70 1.13 -20.84
N LEU A 53 -16.45 1.79 -19.95
CA LEU A 53 -16.39 3.24 -19.77
C LEU A 53 -15.26 3.67 -18.81
N VAL A 54 -15.00 2.88 -17.78
CA VAL A 54 -14.11 3.25 -16.67
C VAL A 54 -12.67 2.76 -16.90
N ALA A 55 -12.45 1.62 -17.54
CA ALA A 55 -11.12 1.07 -17.77
C ALA A 55 -10.18 2.02 -18.55
N PRO A 56 -10.61 2.70 -19.63
CA PRO A 56 -9.77 3.70 -20.30
C PRO A 56 -9.33 4.83 -19.37
N LEU A 57 -10.20 5.24 -18.43
CA LEU A 57 -9.91 6.30 -17.47
C LEU A 57 -8.93 5.83 -16.37
N VAL A 58 -8.85 4.53 -16.08
CA VAL A 58 -7.83 3.95 -15.20
C VAL A 58 -6.44 4.01 -15.85
N ALA A 59 -6.37 3.80 -17.16
CA ALA A 59 -5.11 3.87 -17.92
C ALA A 59 -4.56 5.30 -18.00
N TYR A 60 -5.41 6.31 -17.98
CA TYR A 60 -5.02 7.72 -18.06
C TYR A 60 -4.77 8.30 -16.66
N LEU A 61 -3.51 8.62 -16.36
CA LEU A 61 -3.04 9.04 -15.03
C LEU A 61 -3.89 10.12 -14.34
N PRO A 62 -4.29 11.25 -15.00
CA PRO A 62 -5.07 12.30 -14.35
C PRO A 62 -6.47 11.87 -13.87
N THR A 63 -7.08 10.87 -14.52
CA THR A 63 -8.42 10.39 -14.18
C THR A 63 -8.40 9.09 -13.36
N ARG A 64 -7.24 8.45 -13.25
CA ARG A 64 -7.07 7.14 -12.60
C ARG A 64 -7.70 7.07 -11.20
N ARG A 65 -7.50 8.09 -10.37
CA ARG A 65 -8.08 8.14 -9.02
C ARG A 65 -9.62 8.15 -9.05
N ARG A 66 -10.21 8.92 -9.98
CA ARG A 66 -11.69 8.97 -10.12
C ARG A 66 -12.24 7.64 -10.61
N ALA A 67 -11.56 7.03 -11.56
CA ALA A 67 -11.92 5.71 -12.09
C ALA A 67 -11.81 4.61 -11.03
N LEU A 68 -10.74 4.56 -10.25
CA LEU A 68 -10.59 3.64 -9.12
C LEU A 68 -11.71 3.82 -8.08
N ASN A 69 -12.14 5.06 -7.83
CA ASN A 69 -13.25 5.32 -6.91
C ASN A 69 -14.56 4.67 -7.35
N VAL A 70 -14.81 4.52 -8.65
CA VAL A 70 -16.00 3.83 -9.15
C VAL A 70 -15.97 2.36 -8.74
N TYR A 71 -14.85 1.67 -8.93
CA TYR A 71 -14.70 0.27 -8.54
C TYR A 71 -14.75 0.07 -7.02
N ILE A 72 -14.09 0.94 -6.24
CA ILE A 72 -14.15 0.91 -4.78
C ILE A 72 -15.58 1.12 -4.29
N TRP A 73 -16.30 2.08 -4.87
CA TRP A 73 -17.68 2.35 -4.53
C TRP A 73 -18.59 1.14 -4.81
N ILE A 74 -18.48 0.54 -6.02
CA ILE A 74 -19.24 -0.67 -6.38
C ILE A 74 -18.89 -1.83 -5.43
N ALA A 75 -17.61 -2.06 -5.17
CA ALA A 75 -17.14 -3.15 -4.31
C ALA A 75 -17.68 -3.04 -2.89
N THR A 76 -17.86 -1.83 -2.38
CA THR A 76 -18.27 -1.57 -0.99
C THR A 76 -19.74 -1.18 -0.83
N LEU A 77 -20.50 -1.10 -1.94
CA LEU A 77 -21.91 -0.69 -1.91
C LEU A 77 -22.75 -1.63 -1.02
N GLY A 78 -23.45 -1.04 -0.05
CA GLY A 78 -24.25 -1.75 0.94
C GLY A 78 -23.47 -2.40 2.09
N LEU A 79 -22.13 -2.51 2.00
CA LEU A 79 -21.31 -3.11 3.07
C LEU A 79 -20.98 -2.12 4.19
N ALA A 80 -20.83 -0.85 3.85
CA ALA A 80 -20.44 0.18 4.81
C ALA A 80 -21.43 0.38 5.97
N LYS A 81 -22.71 0.01 5.77
CA LYS A 81 -23.74 0.10 6.81
C LYS A 81 -23.81 -1.14 7.71
N ASN A 82 -23.46 -2.30 7.20
CA ASN A 82 -23.80 -3.58 7.85
C ASN A 82 -22.59 -4.25 8.51
N GLU A 83 -21.41 -4.17 7.93
CA GLU A 83 -20.28 -4.97 8.38
C GLU A 83 -19.07 -4.14 8.83
N GLY A 84 -18.92 -2.91 8.32
CA GLY A 84 -17.72 -2.09 8.56
C GLY A 84 -16.47 -2.60 7.83
N LEU A 85 -15.55 -1.69 7.52
CA LEU A 85 -14.33 -2.02 6.76
C LEU A 85 -13.42 -3.00 7.53
N ASP A 86 -13.29 -2.82 8.83
CA ASP A 86 -12.38 -3.64 9.65
C ASP A 86 -12.85 -5.09 9.74
N HIS A 87 -14.17 -5.34 9.82
CA HIS A 87 -14.72 -6.69 9.79
C HIS A 87 -14.48 -7.36 8.44
N LEU A 88 -14.67 -6.62 7.34
CA LEU A 88 -14.43 -7.12 5.99
C LEU A 88 -12.95 -7.48 5.77
N ILE A 89 -12.03 -6.64 6.26
CA ILE A 89 -10.60 -6.90 6.21
C ILE A 89 -10.24 -8.16 7.02
N LYS A 90 -10.73 -8.29 8.25
CA LYS A 90 -10.50 -9.49 9.07
C LYS A 90 -11.00 -10.75 8.38
N THR A 91 -12.20 -10.71 7.82
CA THR A 91 -12.78 -11.84 7.08
C THR A 91 -11.92 -12.21 5.86
N TYR A 92 -11.47 -11.21 5.09
CA TYR A 92 -10.59 -11.42 3.93
C TYR A 92 -9.29 -12.08 4.33
N VAL A 93 -8.61 -11.53 5.34
CA VAL A 93 -7.31 -12.03 5.81
C VAL A 93 -7.44 -13.46 6.36
N GLN A 94 -8.50 -13.76 7.11
CA GLN A 94 -8.76 -15.10 7.62
C GLN A 94 -9.02 -16.11 6.48
N GLN A 95 -9.83 -15.75 5.49
CA GLN A 95 -10.14 -16.64 4.36
C GLN A 95 -8.95 -16.92 3.46
N HIS A 96 -8.01 -15.98 3.38
CA HIS A 96 -6.84 -16.07 2.49
C HIS A 96 -5.51 -16.17 3.25
N GLN A 97 -5.55 -16.53 4.54
CA GLN A 97 -4.40 -16.50 5.43
C GLN A 97 -3.16 -17.18 4.84
N THR A 98 -3.30 -18.40 4.34
CA THR A 98 -2.18 -19.18 3.80
C THR A 98 -1.56 -18.52 2.56
N ASP A 99 -2.38 -18.04 1.61
CA ASP A 99 -1.89 -17.35 0.40
C ASP A 99 -1.19 -16.04 0.78
N ILE A 100 -1.79 -15.28 1.70
CA ILE A 100 -1.23 -14.02 2.18
C ILE A 100 0.12 -14.26 2.88
N GLN A 101 0.23 -15.25 3.76
CA GLN A 101 1.48 -15.57 4.43
C GLN A 101 2.59 -15.97 3.45
N GLN A 102 2.27 -16.74 2.41
CA GLN A 102 3.23 -17.12 1.35
C GLN A 102 3.71 -15.95 0.51
N ARG A 103 2.96 -14.85 0.49
CA ARG A 103 3.29 -13.62 -0.26
C ARG A 103 4.04 -12.59 0.57
N LEU A 104 4.21 -12.80 1.86
CA LEU A 104 5.09 -11.98 2.68
C LEU A 104 6.55 -12.29 2.34
N LEU A 105 7.31 -11.25 2.03
CA LEU A 105 8.70 -11.37 1.57
C LEU A 105 9.64 -11.54 2.78
N ALA A 106 10.09 -12.76 3.03
CA ALA A 106 10.93 -13.06 4.19
C ALA A 106 12.22 -12.19 4.27
N PRO A 107 12.96 -11.91 3.17
CA PRO A 107 14.10 -11.00 3.25
C PRO A 107 13.71 -9.57 3.67
N ALA A 108 12.55 -9.09 3.20
CA ALA A 108 12.03 -7.78 3.56
C ALA A 108 11.67 -7.69 5.04
N LEU A 109 10.98 -8.73 5.55
CA LEU A 109 10.60 -8.83 6.96
C LEU A 109 11.83 -8.92 7.88
N ALA A 110 12.90 -9.60 7.45
CA ALA A 110 14.15 -9.67 8.20
C ALA A 110 14.80 -8.29 8.35
N VAL A 111 14.85 -7.49 7.27
CA VAL A 111 15.36 -6.11 7.30
C VAL A 111 14.46 -5.22 8.15
N PHE A 112 13.14 -5.34 8.00
CA PHE A 112 12.15 -4.62 8.80
C PHE A 112 12.35 -4.87 10.30
N GLU A 113 12.50 -6.13 10.70
CA GLU A 113 12.71 -6.52 12.09
C GLU A 113 14.08 -6.11 12.62
N GLN A 114 15.11 -6.10 11.77
CA GLN A 114 16.44 -5.61 12.13
C GLN A 114 16.38 -4.14 12.57
N HIS A 115 15.78 -3.26 11.76
CA HIS A 115 15.61 -1.83 12.10
C HIS A 115 14.87 -1.66 13.43
N ARG A 116 13.84 -2.46 13.68
CA ARG A 116 13.11 -2.43 14.95
C ARG A 116 13.96 -2.83 16.15
N ARG A 117 14.80 -3.87 16.01
CA ARG A 117 15.72 -4.31 17.07
C ARG A 117 16.82 -3.29 17.36
N GLU A 118 17.22 -2.54 16.35
CA GLU A 118 18.18 -1.43 16.45
C GLU A 118 17.57 -0.19 17.11
N GLY A 119 16.28 -0.22 17.44
CA GLY A 119 15.58 0.88 18.09
C GLY A 119 15.18 2.02 17.17
N GLU A 120 15.23 1.78 15.87
CA GLU A 120 14.84 2.77 14.86
C GLU A 120 13.32 2.87 14.73
N GLN A 121 12.84 4.03 14.36
CA GLN A 121 11.43 4.27 14.16
C GLN A 121 10.98 3.78 12.78
N VAL A 122 10.32 2.65 12.72
CA VAL A 122 9.85 2.07 11.46
C VAL A 122 8.40 2.48 11.19
N VAL A 123 8.13 2.98 9.99
CA VAL A 123 6.81 3.38 9.49
C VAL A 123 6.52 2.68 8.17
N VAL A 124 5.33 2.13 8.03
CA VAL A 124 4.85 1.59 6.74
C VAL A 124 3.92 2.61 6.08
N ALA A 125 4.18 2.95 4.81
CA ALA A 125 3.37 3.88 4.03
C ALA A 125 2.86 3.20 2.75
N THR A 126 1.54 2.96 2.64
CA THR A 126 0.94 2.13 1.60
C THR A 126 -0.18 2.80 0.83
N GLY A 127 -0.32 2.44 -0.46
CA GLY A 127 -1.49 2.80 -1.27
C GLY A 127 -2.78 2.09 -0.86
N ALA A 128 -2.70 0.99 -0.11
CA ALA A 128 -3.84 0.26 0.44
C ALA A 128 -4.45 0.95 1.68
N PRO A 129 -5.62 0.52 2.16
CA PRO A 129 -6.12 0.91 3.48
C PRO A 129 -5.14 0.48 4.59
N PRO A 130 -4.80 1.34 5.57
CA PRO A 130 -3.79 1.03 6.59
C PRO A 130 -4.16 -0.18 7.45
N GLN A 131 -5.46 -0.38 7.71
CA GLN A 131 -5.97 -1.54 8.44
C GLN A 131 -5.66 -2.86 7.71
N LEU A 132 -5.69 -2.87 6.37
CA LEU A 132 -5.39 -4.06 5.57
C LEU A 132 -3.90 -4.43 5.68
N ALA A 133 -3.01 -3.46 5.47
CA ALA A 133 -1.57 -3.70 5.59
C ALA A 133 -1.18 -4.15 7.00
N ARG A 134 -1.79 -3.54 8.04
CA ARG A 134 -1.59 -3.94 9.44
C ARG A 134 -2.04 -5.39 9.67
N ALA A 135 -3.25 -5.75 9.26
CA ALA A 135 -3.78 -7.10 9.44
C ALA A 135 -2.95 -8.18 8.69
N ILE A 136 -2.38 -7.83 7.53
CA ILE A 136 -1.48 -8.73 6.80
C ILE A 136 -0.15 -8.90 7.55
N LEU A 137 0.45 -7.81 8.07
CA LEU A 137 1.72 -7.87 8.79
C LEU A 137 1.58 -8.56 10.17
N GLU A 138 0.41 -8.50 10.80
CA GLU A 138 0.11 -9.25 12.02
C GLU A 138 0.22 -10.77 11.81
N LEU A 139 -0.04 -11.28 10.60
CA LEU A 139 0.20 -12.70 10.27
C LEU A 139 1.69 -13.10 10.30
N ALA A 140 2.59 -12.12 10.15
CA ALA A 140 4.04 -12.29 10.31
C ALA A 140 4.52 -11.90 11.72
N GLN A 141 3.60 -11.83 12.69
CA GLN A 141 3.89 -11.42 14.07
C GLN A 141 4.48 -9.99 14.18
N GLN A 142 4.29 -9.18 13.14
CA GLN A 142 4.69 -7.79 13.15
C GLN A 142 3.51 -6.93 13.67
N SER A 143 3.73 -6.29 14.81
CA SER A 143 2.73 -5.44 15.47
C SER A 143 3.40 -4.20 16.08
N ALA A 144 2.59 -3.23 16.53
CA ALA A 144 3.04 -2.05 17.25
C ALA A 144 4.00 -1.14 16.45
N PHE A 145 3.65 -0.83 15.20
CA PHE A 145 4.31 0.18 14.38
C PHE A 145 3.27 1.05 13.63
N PRO A 146 3.61 2.28 13.27
CA PRO A 146 2.74 3.15 12.51
C PRO A 146 2.53 2.63 11.08
N VAL A 147 1.28 2.62 10.63
CA VAL A 147 0.92 2.35 9.25
C VAL A 147 0.12 3.53 8.71
N LEU A 148 0.66 4.21 7.72
CA LEU A 148 -0.04 5.23 6.95
C LEU A 148 -0.55 4.60 5.65
N GLY A 149 -1.80 4.89 5.30
CA GLY A 149 -2.39 4.31 4.10
C GLY A 149 -3.49 5.19 3.52
N SER A 150 -4.06 4.72 2.44
CA SER A 150 -5.15 5.43 1.78
C SER A 150 -6.40 5.54 2.65
N ILE A 151 -6.99 6.71 2.68
CA ILE A 151 -8.16 7.02 3.53
C ILE A 151 -9.44 6.80 2.73
N LEU A 152 -10.27 5.90 3.23
CA LEU A 152 -11.61 5.66 2.73
C LEU A 152 -12.63 6.35 3.62
N LEU A 153 -13.61 7.04 3.02
CA LEU A 153 -14.70 7.70 3.72
C LEU A 153 -16.05 7.18 3.21
N PRO A 154 -17.07 7.14 4.07
CA PRO A 154 -18.43 6.82 3.66
C PRO A 154 -18.94 7.77 2.56
N SER A 155 -19.62 7.22 1.56
CA SER A 155 -20.19 7.97 0.43
C SER A 155 -21.35 7.20 -0.20
N TRP A 156 -22.58 7.72 -0.09
CA TRP A 156 -23.78 7.17 -0.73
C TRP A 156 -23.97 5.66 -0.51
N GLY A 157 -23.87 5.22 0.76
CA GLY A 157 -24.04 3.82 1.13
C GLY A 157 -22.87 2.88 0.79
N ALA A 158 -21.75 3.44 0.37
CA ALA A 158 -20.50 2.75 0.06
C ALA A 158 -19.32 3.51 0.64
N LEU A 159 -18.09 3.13 0.25
CA LEU A 159 -16.86 3.87 0.56
C LEU A 159 -16.29 4.52 -0.69
N ARG A 160 -15.62 5.65 -0.49
CA ARG A 160 -14.83 6.32 -1.53
C ARG A 160 -13.41 6.58 -1.03
N LEU A 161 -12.46 6.53 -1.94
CA LEU A 161 -11.08 6.92 -1.70
C LEU A 161 -11.00 8.45 -1.58
N SER A 162 -10.83 8.93 -0.36
CA SER A 162 -10.71 10.36 -0.06
C SER A 162 -9.28 10.86 -0.27
N ARG A 163 -8.30 10.16 0.32
CA ARG A 163 -6.87 10.43 0.12
C ARG A 163 -6.18 9.15 -0.34
N HIS A 164 -5.40 9.23 -1.40
CA HIS A 164 -4.62 8.10 -1.90
C HIS A 164 -3.16 8.28 -1.48
N CYS A 165 -2.68 7.44 -0.57
CA CYS A 165 -1.31 7.47 -0.07
C CYS A 165 -0.32 6.97 -1.14
N HIS A 166 -0.10 7.80 -2.16
CA HIS A 166 0.65 7.47 -3.36
C HIS A 166 1.29 8.74 -3.92
N HIS A 167 2.48 8.65 -4.50
CA HIS A 167 3.22 9.77 -5.07
C HIS A 167 3.45 10.91 -4.05
N GLU A 168 3.24 12.16 -4.41
CA GLU A 168 3.41 13.34 -3.54
C GLU A 168 2.49 13.30 -2.30
N GLU A 169 1.31 12.70 -2.43
CA GLU A 169 0.38 12.60 -1.31
C GLU A 169 0.93 11.71 -0.19
N LYS A 170 1.71 10.66 -0.52
CA LYS A 170 2.42 9.83 0.47
C LYS A 170 3.35 10.71 1.32
N MET A 171 4.14 11.55 0.69
CA MET A 171 5.04 12.48 1.40
C MET A 171 4.29 13.51 2.23
N ARG A 172 3.18 14.05 1.71
CA ARG A 172 2.33 14.98 2.46
C ARG A 172 1.79 14.34 3.72
N MET A 173 1.25 13.12 3.61
CA MET A 173 0.71 12.37 4.75
C MET A 173 1.78 12.05 5.80
N LEU A 174 2.99 11.68 5.38
CA LEU A 174 4.11 11.46 6.29
C LEU A 174 4.45 12.74 7.07
N ARG A 175 4.58 13.88 6.39
CA ARG A 175 4.87 15.18 7.02
C ARG A 175 3.78 15.62 7.98
N GLU A 176 2.51 15.44 7.64
CA GLU A 176 1.38 15.74 8.52
C GLU A 176 1.38 14.92 9.81
N CYS A 177 1.97 13.73 9.79
CA CYS A 177 2.18 12.89 10.97
C CYS A 177 3.49 13.19 11.71
N GLY A 178 4.26 14.18 11.25
CA GLY A 178 5.56 14.54 11.86
C GLY A 178 6.76 13.75 11.32
N TYR A 179 6.57 12.88 10.33
CA TYR A 179 7.62 12.07 9.72
C TYR A 179 8.28 12.84 8.56
N ALA A 180 9.19 13.74 8.87
CA ALA A 180 9.82 14.63 7.88
C ALA A 180 11.27 14.26 7.53
N ASP A 181 12.08 13.90 8.53
CA ASP A 181 13.49 13.54 8.36
C ASP A 181 13.64 12.02 8.20
N ILE A 182 13.61 11.55 6.97
CA ILE A 182 13.64 10.13 6.63
C ILE A 182 15.09 9.69 6.47
N ALA A 183 15.56 8.80 7.34
CA ALA A 183 16.90 8.23 7.25
C ALA A 183 17.00 7.26 6.07
N ILE A 184 16.10 6.27 6.02
CA ILE A 184 16.09 5.25 4.96
C ILE A 184 14.66 5.09 4.43
N ALA A 185 14.52 4.97 3.12
CA ALA A 185 13.24 4.63 2.48
C ALA A 185 13.40 3.42 1.56
N TYR A 186 12.50 2.46 1.70
CA TYR A 186 12.41 1.25 0.88
C TYR A 186 11.16 1.30 0.01
N SER A 187 11.31 1.22 -1.30
CA SER A 187 10.16 1.13 -2.23
C SER A 187 10.54 0.44 -3.54
N ASP A 188 9.56 -0.21 -4.17
CA ASP A 188 9.66 -0.84 -5.49
C ASP A 188 9.30 0.12 -6.64
N SER A 189 8.59 1.21 -6.33
CA SER A 189 7.82 1.96 -7.30
C SER A 189 8.45 3.31 -7.66
N HIS A 190 8.48 3.59 -8.98
CA HIS A 190 8.81 4.94 -9.45
C HIS A 190 7.80 6.01 -8.99
N ALA A 191 6.60 5.61 -8.60
CA ALA A 191 5.62 6.52 -8.02
C ALA A 191 6.06 7.04 -6.64
N ASP A 192 6.95 6.33 -5.96
CA ASP A 192 7.52 6.72 -4.69
C ASP A 192 8.87 7.47 -4.83
N LEU A 193 9.20 7.94 -6.03
CA LEU A 193 10.37 8.82 -6.21
C LEU A 193 10.39 10.03 -5.28
N PRO A 194 9.26 10.69 -4.96
CA PRO A 194 9.26 11.75 -3.95
C PRO A 194 9.73 11.26 -2.57
N LEU A 195 9.31 10.06 -2.14
CA LEU A 195 9.74 9.42 -0.90
C LEU A 195 11.23 9.06 -0.94
N LEU A 196 11.66 8.36 -2.00
CA LEU A 196 13.06 7.94 -2.16
C LEU A 196 14.01 9.13 -2.23
N LYS A 197 13.64 10.22 -2.91
CA LYS A 197 14.45 11.44 -2.99
C LYS A 197 14.50 12.22 -1.67
N ALA A 198 13.50 12.09 -0.83
CA ALA A 198 13.45 12.75 0.48
C ALA A 198 14.28 12.00 1.55
N ALA A 199 14.56 10.73 1.34
CA ALA A 199 15.35 9.92 2.26
C ALA A 199 16.85 10.20 2.10
N ARG A 200 17.58 10.20 3.24
CA ARG A 200 19.05 10.30 3.22
C ARG A 200 19.71 9.12 2.52
N LYS A 201 19.11 7.92 2.67
CA LYS A 201 19.56 6.67 2.03
C LYS A 201 18.35 6.00 1.33
N PRO A 202 18.09 6.31 0.06
CA PRO A 202 17.07 5.59 -0.71
C PRO A 202 17.52 4.16 -1.00
N VAL A 203 16.61 3.20 -0.91
CA VAL A 203 16.83 1.80 -1.28
C VAL A 203 15.68 1.36 -2.19
N VAL A 204 16.00 1.02 -3.42
CA VAL A 204 15.00 0.48 -4.35
C VAL A 204 14.96 -1.03 -4.20
N VAL A 205 13.77 -1.58 -3.96
CA VAL A 205 13.59 -3.02 -3.79
C VAL A 205 12.68 -3.56 -4.88
N ASN A 206 13.00 -4.75 -5.38
CA ASN A 206 12.22 -5.39 -6.44
C ASN A 206 11.88 -4.45 -7.62
N PRO A 207 12.77 -3.63 -8.18
CA PRO A 207 12.44 -2.71 -9.26
C PRO A 207 11.91 -3.47 -10.48
N LYS A 208 10.90 -2.93 -11.18
CA LYS A 208 10.56 -3.45 -12.52
C LYS A 208 11.74 -3.22 -13.44
N ALA A 209 12.18 -4.25 -14.18
CA ALA A 209 13.33 -4.15 -15.08
C ALA A 209 13.26 -2.93 -16.01
N ALA A 210 12.07 -2.64 -16.57
CA ALA A 210 11.83 -1.45 -17.41
C ALA A 210 12.00 -0.10 -16.67
N ARG A 211 12.16 -0.09 -15.35
CA ARG A 211 12.28 1.11 -14.52
C ARG A 211 13.64 1.25 -13.84
N GLU A 212 14.51 0.26 -13.91
CA GLU A 212 15.84 0.31 -13.29
C GLU A 212 16.68 1.46 -13.82
N ALA A 213 16.69 1.67 -15.15
CA ALA A 213 17.40 2.79 -15.76
C ALA A 213 16.92 4.15 -15.22
N LEU A 214 15.62 4.31 -15.02
CA LEU A 214 15.05 5.53 -14.45
C LEU A 214 15.56 5.75 -13.01
N PHE A 215 15.55 4.72 -12.17
CA PHE A 215 16.06 4.84 -10.79
C PHE A 215 17.54 5.22 -10.77
N ARG A 216 18.36 4.58 -11.59
CA ARG A 216 19.80 4.92 -11.70
C ARG A 216 20.06 6.34 -12.19
N GLN A 217 19.16 6.89 -13.01
CA GLN A 217 19.27 8.26 -13.53
C GLN A 217 18.86 9.33 -12.51
N VAL A 218 17.83 9.04 -11.66
CA VAL A 218 17.18 10.09 -10.86
C VAL A 218 17.50 10.03 -9.36
N LEU A 219 18.08 8.92 -8.88
CA LEU A 219 18.54 8.75 -7.50
C LEU A 219 20.06 8.91 -7.40
N PRO A 220 20.62 9.16 -6.20
CA PRO A 220 22.06 9.27 -5.98
C PRO A 220 22.82 8.07 -6.55
N GLU A 221 24.03 8.31 -7.05
CA GLU A 221 24.93 7.26 -7.49
C GLU A 221 25.21 6.27 -6.35
N GLY A 222 25.22 4.97 -6.66
CA GLY A 222 25.40 3.93 -5.65
C GLY A 222 24.11 3.54 -4.90
N THR A 223 22.94 4.13 -5.23
CA THR A 223 21.66 3.70 -4.64
C THR A 223 21.45 2.20 -4.82
N PRO A 224 21.26 1.41 -3.73
CA PRO A 224 21.04 -0.02 -3.83
C PRO A 224 19.76 -0.35 -4.59
N LEU A 225 19.86 -1.30 -5.52
CA LEU A 225 18.71 -1.94 -6.19
C LEU A 225 18.71 -3.41 -5.76
N LEU A 226 17.81 -3.76 -4.84
CA LEU A 226 17.75 -5.08 -4.21
C LEU A 226 16.62 -5.92 -4.81
N ASN A 227 16.83 -7.23 -4.85
CA ASN A 227 15.77 -8.18 -5.20
C ASN A 227 15.45 -9.06 -4.01
N TRP A 228 14.26 -8.90 -3.43
CA TRP A 228 13.77 -9.68 -2.31
C TRP A 228 12.84 -10.83 -2.73
N GLY A 229 12.86 -11.19 -4.02
CA GLY A 229 12.15 -12.36 -4.54
C GLY A 229 10.69 -12.14 -4.88
N CYS A 230 10.26 -10.88 -5.13
CA CYS A 230 8.91 -10.59 -5.59
C CYS A 230 8.64 -11.25 -6.96
N LYS A 231 7.68 -12.18 -7.01
CA LYS A 231 7.33 -12.98 -8.19
C LYS A 231 6.14 -12.40 -8.96
N LYS A 232 5.18 -11.79 -8.25
CA LYS A 232 3.91 -11.30 -8.82
C LYS A 232 4.03 -9.85 -9.32
N ARG A 233 4.77 -9.66 -10.40
CA ARG A 233 4.84 -8.38 -11.11
C ARG A 233 4.00 -8.34 -12.39
N GLY A 234 3.08 -9.27 -12.52
CA GLY A 234 2.08 -9.24 -13.59
C GLY A 234 0.91 -8.36 -13.17
N GLY A 235 0.51 -7.44 -14.06
CA GLY A 235 -0.66 -6.59 -13.85
C GLY A 235 -1.90 -7.41 -13.52
N VAL A 236 -2.84 -6.71 -12.89
CA VAL A 236 -4.19 -7.18 -12.63
C VAL A 236 -4.66 -8.05 -13.79
N ARG A 237 -4.81 -9.35 -13.57
CA ARG A 237 -5.63 -10.18 -14.47
C ARG A 237 -7.07 -9.75 -14.19
N ILE A 238 -7.55 -8.85 -15.05
CA ILE A 238 -8.97 -8.50 -15.13
C ILE A 238 -9.73 -9.68 -15.69
#